data_08e30b6e0424fe6ee4c3979ae064957a
#
_entry.id   08e30b6e0424fe6ee4c3979ae064957a
#
_cell.length_a   1.000
_cell.length_b   1.000
_cell.length_c   1.000
_cell.angle_alpha   90.00
_cell.angle_beta   90.00
_cell.angle_gamma   90.00
#
_symmetry.space_group_name_H-M   'P 1'
#
loop_
_entity.id
_entity.type
_entity.pdbx_description
1 polymer ?
#
loop_
_entity_poly.entity_id
_entity_poly.type
_entity_poly.pdbx_seq_one_letter_code
_entity_poly.pdbx_strand_id
1 'polypeptide(L)'
;KEKWNRFASVVEPHKPPFDGSSHITGHNLFVSAYHGFAILGNEHIPEPVPFVRFPMFDIKVIEARRANGCVVLRCRLWLSGADDCNRYRVLGKVLLTNPGSGCKTSMLRNCLSVPTGEPGVIEFNIPSDRIGECQLHLRYLLIDSTSGYRSCHRKLSKLIAIL
;
A
#
# COMPACT_ATOMS: atom_id res chain seq x y z
N LYS A 1 -18.18 -15.45 12.54
CA LYS A 1 -17.71 -16.61 11.75
C LYS A 1 -18.68 -16.95 10.62
N GLU A 2 -19.97 -17.10 10.91
CA GLU A 2 -20.99 -17.50 9.95
C GLU A 2 -21.15 -16.52 8.76
N LYS A 3 -21.18 -15.21 9.05
CA LYS A 3 -21.24 -14.16 8.01
C LYS A 3 -20.07 -14.28 7.02
N TRP A 4 -18.86 -14.50 7.52
CA TRP A 4 -17.66 -14.61 6.69
C TRP A 4 -17.66 -15.89 5.86
N ASN A 5 -18.15 -17.01 6.42
CA ASN A 5 -18.27 -18.26 5.66
C ASN A 5 -19.29 -18.13 4.53
N ARG A 6 -20.41 -17.46 4.79
CA ARG A 6 -21.42 -17.18 3.77
C ARG A 6 -20.88 -16.27 2.68
N PHE A 7 -20.15 -15.23 3.07
CA PHE A 7 -19.48 -14.34 2.10
C PHE A 7 -18.46 -15.09 1.26
N ALA A 8 -17.63 -15.93 1.87
CA ALA A 8 -16.62 -16.72 1.17
C ALA A 8 -17.20 -17.65 0.10
N SER A 9 -18.42 -18.14 0.30
CA SER A 9 -19.07 -19.06 -0.65
C SER A 9 -19.46 -18.40 -1.98
N VAL A 10 -19.52 -17.05 -2.02
CA VAL A 10 -19.93 -16.30 -3.22
C VAL A 10 -18.77 -15.48 -3.83
N VAL A 11 -17.59 -15.52 -3.21
CA VAL A 11 -16.41 -14.79 -3.72
C VAL A 11 -15.64 -15.67 -4.71
N GLU A 12 -15.29 -15.10 -5.84
CA GLU A 12 -14.45 -15.78 -6.83
C GLU A 12 -12.99 -15.80 -6.40
N PRO A 13 -12.36 -16.97 -6.23
CA PRO A 13 -11.04 -17.09 -5.62
C PRO A 13 -9.89 -16.54 -6.48
N HIS A 14 -10.09 -16.36 -7.78
CA HIS A 14 -9.06 -15.90 -8.71
C HIS A 14 -9.06 -14.39 -8.95
N LYS A 15 -9.94 -13.65 -8.30
CA LYS A 15 -9.98 -12.18 -8.44
C LYS A 15 -9.16 -11.52 -7.33
N PRO A 16 -8.41 -10.45 -7.66
CA PRO A 16 -7.77 -9.66 -6.62
C PRO A 16 -8.80 -9.18 -5.57
N PRO A 17 -8.44 -9.12 -4.28
CA PRO A 17 -7.10 -9.33 -3.71
C PRO A 17 -6.76 -10.79 -3.37
N PHE A 18 -7.54 -11.76 -3.79
CA PHE A 18 -7.45 -13.18 -3.41
C PHE A 18 -6.71 -14.03 -4.45
N ASP A 19 -5.79 -13.41 -5.14
CA ASP A 19 -5.05 -14.03 -6.23
C ASP A 19 -4.29 -15.30 -5.80
N GLY A 20 -4.37 -16.32 -6.65
CA GLY A 20 -3.64 -17.58 -6.48
C GLY A 20 -4.26 -18.59 -5.52
N SER A 21 -5.42 -18.31 -4.92
CA SER A 21 -6.09 -19.25 -4.02
C SER A 21 -7.21 -20.00 -4.74
N SER A 22 -7.16 -21.34 -4.72
CA SER A 22 -8.25 -22.20 -5.19
C SER A 22 -9.38 -22.33 -4.15
N HIS A 23 -9.08 -22.04 -2.87
CA HIS A 23 -10.02 -22.07 -1.75
C HIS A 23 -9.83 -20.88 -0.86
N ILE A 24 -10.89 -20.06 -0.73
CA ILE A 24 -10.93 -18.95 0.21
C ILE A 24 -11.94 -19.29 1.30
N THR A 25 -11.46 -19.35 2.55
CA THR A 25 -12.31 -19.58 3.71
C THR A 25 -12.77 -18.26 4.30
N GLY A 26 -13.91 -18.27 5.02
CA GLY A 26 -14.36 -17.10 5.75
C GLY A 26 -13.33 -16.62 6.77
N HIS A 27 -12.58 -17.54 7.39
CA HIS A 27 -11.49 -17.20 8.30
C HIS A 27 -10.37 -16.41 7.59
N ASN A 28 -9.93 -16.88 6.44
CA ASN A 28 -8.86 -16.20 5.68
C ASN A 28 -9.28 -14.80 5.23
N LEU A 29 -10.52 -14.64 4.78
CA LEU A 29 -11.08 -13.34 4.42
C LEU A 29 -11.16 -12.40 5.62
N PHE A 30 -11.63 -12.90 6.75
CA PHE A 30 -11.68 -12.13 8.01
C PHE A 30 -10.28 -11.67 8.44
N VAL A 31 -9.31 -12.59 8.44
CA VAL A 31 -7.91 -12.26 8.81
C VAL A 31 -7.33 -11.21 7.88
N SER A 32 -7.57 -11.34 6.58
CA SER A 32 -7.10 -10.36 5.59
C SER A 32 -7.68 -8.96 5.84
N ALA A 33 -8.99 -8.86 6.06
CA ALA A 33 -9.66 -7.60 6.36
C ALA A 33 -9.19 -7.02 7.69
N TYR A 34 -9.09 -7.85 8.73
CA TYR A 34 -8.62 -7.43 10.05
C TYR A 34 -7.20 -6.84 9.99
N HIS A 35 -6.28 -7.52 9.31
CA HIS A 35 -4.90 -7.02 9.13
C HIS A 35 -4.86 -5.72 8.34
N GLY A 36 -5.66 -5.59 7.29
CA GLY A 36 -5.74 -4.35 6.53
C GLY A 36 -6.20 -3.18 7.39
N PHE A 37 -7.24 -3.35 8.18
CA PHE A 37 -7.71 -2.33 9.11
C PHE A 37 -6.69 -2.02 10.21
N ALA A 38 -6.00 -3.02 10.73
CA ALA A 38 -4.95 -2.82 11.72
C ALA A 38 -3.80 -1.95 11.18
N ILE A 39 -3.39 -2.17 9.92
CA ILE A 39 -2.39 -1.34 9.24
C ILE A 39 -2.87 0.12 9.16
N LEU A 40 -4.17 0.34 8.93
CA LEU A 40 -4.77 1.67 8.86
C LEU A 40 -5.00 2.31 10.22
N GLY A 41 -4.72 1.61 11.31
CA GLY A 41 -4.95 2.10 12.67
C GLY A 41 -6.37 1.87 13.19
N ASN A 42 -7.17 1.06 12.52
CA ASN A 42 -8.52 0.71 12.94
C ASN A 42 -8.50 -0.60 13.73
N GLU A 43 -9.06 -0.58 14.93
CA GLU A 43 -9.11 -1.76 15.83
C GLU A 43 -10.49 -2.39 15.93
N HIS A 44 -11.42 -2.05 15.07
CA HIS A 44 -12.74 -2.64 15.08
C HIS A 44 -12.78 -4.01 14.38
N ILE A 45 -13.73 -4.85 14.76
CA ILE A 45 -13.96 -6.14 14.10
C ILE A 45 -14.59 -5.89 12.74
N PRO A 46 -13.94 -6.31 11.62
CA PRO A 46 -14.49 -6.05 10.29
C PRO A 46 -15.73 -6.88 10.00
N GLU A 47 -16.66 -6.29 9.26
CA GLU A 47 -17.80 -6.96 8.66
C GLU A 47 -17.50 -7.29 7.19
N PRO A 48 -18.09 -8.36 6.63
CA PRO A 48 -17.94 -8.66 5.21
C PRO A 48 -18.49 -7.52 4.35
N VAL A 49 -17.68 -7.04 3.41
CA VAL A 49 -18.06 -5.98 2.46
C VAL A 49 -17.96 -6.55 1.06
N PRO A 50 -18.92 -6.26 0.15
CA PRO A 50 -18.84 -6.70 -1.23
C PRO A 50 -17.52 -6.29 -1.86
N PHE A 51 -16.91 -7.20 -2.61
CA PHE A 51 -15.65 -6.96 -3.27
C PHE A 51 -15.83 -5.94 -4.39
N VAL A 52 -15.01 -4.88 -4.36
CA VAL A 52 -14.87 -3.91 -5.43
C VAL A 52 -13.49 -4.08 -6.04
N ARG A 53 -13.43 -4.22 -7.36
CA ARG A 53 -12.17 -4.39 -8.07
C ARG A 53 -11.29 -3.16 -7.84
N PHE A 54 -10.02 -3.41 -7.51
CA PHE A 54 -9.04 -2.34 -7.38
C PHE A 54 -8.83 -1.64 -8.73
N PRO A 55 -8.70 -0.30 -8.73
CA PRO A 55 -8.31 0.42 -9.93
C PRO A 55 -6.87 0.07 -10.30
N MET A 56 -6.51 0.29 -11.54
CA MET A 56 -5.10 0.36 -11.93
C MET A 56 -4.47 1.55 -11.23
N PHE A 57 -3.24 1.41 -10.77
CA PHE A 57 -2.58 2.47 -10.01
C PHE A 57 -1.09 2.53 -10.33
N ASP A 58 -0.54 3.72 -10.17
CA ASP A 58 0.90 3.97 -10.34
C ASP A 58 1.33 5.13 -9.44
N ILE A 59 2.62 5.16 -9.13
CA ILE A 59 3.23 6.21 -8.31
C ILE A 59 4.38 6.83 -9.08
N LYS A 60 4.40 8.16 -9.10
CA LYS A 60 5.52 8.95 -9.61
C LYS A 60 6.13 9.78 -8.50
N VAL A 61 7.42 9.65 -8.29
CA VAL A 61 8.16 10.47 -7.31
C VAL A 61 8.25 11.91 -7.82
N ILE A 62 7.83 12.85 -6.98
CA ILE A 62 7.91 14.30 -7.28
C ILE A 62 9.21 14.86 -6.70
N GLU A 63 9.44 14.63 -5.40
CA GLU A 63 10.62 15.10 -4.71
C GLU A 63 10.92 14.28 -3.45
N ALA A 64 12.14 14.39 -2.96
CA ALA A 64 12.55 13.84 -1.67
C ALA A 64 13.28 14.92 -0.90
N ARG A 65 12.91 15.15 0.36
CA ARG A 65 13.54 16.16 1.22
C ARG A 65 13.67 15.65 2.64
N ARG A 66 14.61 16.21 3.37
CA ARG A 66 14.75 15.89 4.79
C ARG A 66 13.87 16.78 5.65
N ALA A 67 13.21 16.18 6.62
CA ALA A 67 12.43 16.87 7.62
C ALA A 67 12.33 16.02 8.89
N ASN A 68 12.67 16.60 10.04
CA ASN A 68 12.48 15.98 11.36
C ASN A 68 13.06 14.57 11.50
N GLY A 69 14.27 14.34 11.01
CA GLY A 69 14.94 13.04 11.08
C GLY A 69 14.43 11.99 10.10
N CYS A 70 13.57 12.39 9.18
CA CYS A 70 13.01 11.52 8.14
C CYS A 70 13.34 12.07 6.76
N VAL A 71 13.31 11.18 5.78
CA VAL A 71 13.20 11.56 4.37
C VAL A 71 11.72 11.57 4.02
N VAL A 72 11.20 12.71 3.62
CA VAL A 72 9.83 12.85 3.15
C VAL A 72 9.83 12.67 1.63
N LEU A 73 9.29 11.55 1.19
CA LEU A 73 9.14 11.22 -0.22
C LEU A 73 7.76 11.66 -0.68
N ARG A 74 7.70 12.67 -1.53
CA ARG A 74 6.46 13.20 -2.08
C ARG A 74 6.19 12.56 -3.43
N CYS A 75 5.01 11.98 -3.59
CA CYS A 75 4.65 11.20 -4.76
C CYS A 75 3.27 11.61 -5.31
N ARG A 76 3.12 11.49 -6.60
CA ARG A 76 1.82 11.57 -7.26
C ARG A 76 1.28 10.16 -7.42
N LEU A 77 0.08 9.94 -6.88
CA LEU A 77 -0.67 8.71 -7.06
C LEU A 77 -1.65 8.87 -8.21
N TRP A 78 -1.58 7.98 -9.18
CA TRP A 78 -2.55 7.87 -10.25
C TRP A 78 -3.43 6.65 -10.04
N LEU A 79 -4.75 6.83 -10.17
CA LEU A 79 -5.77 5.78 -10.09
C LEU A 79 -6.66 5.85 -11.32
N SER A 80 -6.85 4.72 -12.01
CA SER A 80 -7.74 4.65 -13.16
C SER A 80 -9.20 4.54 -12.73
N GLY A 81 -10.06 5.44 -13.20
CA GLY A 81 -11.51 5.34 -13.03
C GLY A 81 -11.99 5.32 -11.58
N ALA A 82 -11.19 5.81 -10.65
CA ALA A 82 -11.58 5.88 -9.25
C ALA A 82 -12.42 7.14 -9.02
N ASP A 83 -13.69 6.98 -8.68
CA ASP A 83 -14.58 8.09 -8.34
C ASP A 83 -14.26 8.67 -6.97
N ASP A 84 -13.63 7.91 -6.09
CA ASP A 84 -13.24 8.33 -4.75
C ASP A 84 -11.79 7.94 -4.45
N CYS A 85 -10.87 8.87 -4.66
CA CYS A 85 -9.44 8.69 -4.35
C CYS A 85 -9.18 8.50 -2.85
N ASN A 86 -10.08 8.96 -1.97
CA ASN A 86 -9.92 8.86 -0.52
C ASN A 86 -10.21 7.46 0.02
N ARG A 87 -10.83 6.61 -0.78
CA ARG A 87 -11.10 5.22 -0.40
C ARG A 87 -9.83 4.41 -0.23
N TYR A 88 -8.78 4.74 -0.97
CA TYR A 88 -7.55 3.96 -1.02
C TYR A 88 -6.41 4.67 -0.32
N ARG A 89 -5.63 3.89 0.42
CA ARG A 89 -4.33 4.33 0.93
C ARG A 89 -3.25 3.44 0.34
N VAL A 90 -2.04 3.95 0.29
CA VAL A 90 -0.90 3.23 -0.24
C VAL A 90 -0.04 2.73 0.90
N LEU A 91 0.15 1.42 0.97
CA LEU A 91 1.16 0.82 1.83
C LEU A 91 2.43 0.61 1.01
N GLY A 92 3.51 1.30 1.39
CA GLY A 92 4.83 1.12 0.83
C GLY A 92 5.67 0.19 1.71
N LYS A 93 6.57 -0.54 1.07
CA LYS A 93 7.75 -1.14 1.68
C LYS A 93 8.95 -0.51 1.03
N VAL A 94 9.78 0.15 1.80
CA VAL A 94 10.79 1.05 1.28
C VAL A 94 12.16 0.78 1.88
N LEU A 95 13.19 1.00 1.08
CA LEU A 95 14.58 1.06 1.51
C LEU A 95 15.32 2.08 0.66
N LEU A 96 16.19 2.85 1.29
CA LEU A 96 17.14 3.74 0.64
C LEU A 96 18.53 3.13 0.74
N THR A 97 19.21 3.00 -0.39
CA THR A 97 20.56 2.43 -0.47
C THR A 97 21.51 3.37 -1.21
N ASN A 98 22.78 3.02 -1.26
CA ASN A 98 23.74 3.72 -2.10
C ASN A 98 23.34 3.64 -3.57
N PRO A 99 23.66 4.66 -4.40
CA PRO A 99 23.35 4.63 -5.82
C PRO A 99 23.85 3.35 -6.49
N GLY A 100 22.98 2.72 -7.28
CA GLY A 100 23.29 1.48 -7.98
C GLY A 100 23.26 0.20 -7.16
N SER A 101 23.04 0.29 -5.85
CA SER A 101 22.94 -0.89 -4.99
C SER A 101 21.58 -1.58 -5.11
N GLY A 102 21.59 -2.91 -5.08
CA GLY A 102 20.38 -3.71 -5.02
C GLY A 102 19.80 -3.80 -3.61
N CYS A 103 18.66 -4.46 -3.51
CA CYS A 103 17.93 -4.62 -2.26
C CYS A 103 17.31 -6.00 -2.17
N LYS A 104 17.46 -6.65 -1.01
CA LYS A 104 16.71 -7.87 -0.68
C LYS A 104 15.33 -7.48 -0.14
N THR A 105 14.31 -8.23 -0.52
CA THR A 105 12.92 -7.98 -0.08
C THR A 105 12.79 -7.93 1.45
N SER A 106 13.55 -8.76 2.16
CA SER A 106 13.54 -8.78 3.63
C SER A 106 14.07 -7.51 4.30
N MET A 107 14.78 -6.66 3.57
CA MET A 107 15.34 -5.39 4.08
C MET A 107 14.35 -4.23 3.97
N LEU A 108 13.27 -4.40 3.21
CA LEU A 108 12.26 -3.36 3.02
C LEU A 108 11.47 -3.14 4.32
N ARG A 109 11.17 -1.87 4.61
CA ARG A 109 10.42 -1.45 5.81
C ARG A 109 9.05 -0.91 5.43
N ASN A 110 8.03 -1.27 6.21
CA ASN A 110 6.67 -0.78 6.01
C ASN A 110 6.59 0.74 6.22
N CYS A 111 5.89 1.39 5.31
CA CYS A 111 5.64 2.83 5.39
C CYS A 111 4.27 3.12 4.77
N LEU A 112 3.31 3.54 5.61
CA LEU A 112 1.98 3.91 5.15
C LEU A 112 1.99 5.35 4.62
N SER A 113 1.34 5.57 3.49
CA SER A 113 1.22 6.90 2.90
C SER A 113 0.42 7.85 3.80
N VAL A 114 0.79 9.12 3.76
CA VAL A 114 0.09 10.21 4.45
C VAL A 114 -0.50 11.14 3.39
N PRO A 115 -1.79 11.51 3.48
CA PRO A 115 -2.38 12.49 2.57
C PRO A 115 -1.78 13.88 2.81
N THR A 116 -1.61 14.66 1.75
CA THR A 116 -0.99 15.98 1.82
C THR A 116 -1.99 17.14 1.81
N GLY A 117 -3.28 16.86 1.62
CA GLY A 117 -4.29 17.87 1.35
C GLY A 117 -4.38 18.29 -0.12
N GLU A 118 -3.36 18.02 -0.92
CA GLU A 118 -3.40 18.20 -2.37
C GLU A 118 -3.93 16.91 -3.01
N PRO A 119 -4.99 16.97 -3.84
CA PRO A 119 -5.56 15.78 -4.46
C PRO A 119 -4.53 15.00 -5.30
N GLY A 120 -4.47 13.69 -5.09
CA GLY A 120 -3.57 12.81 -5.82
C GLY A 120 -2.11 12.89 -5.42
N VAL A 121 -1.78 13.64 -4.37
CA VAL A 121 -0.42 13.74 -3.84
C VAL A 121 -0.36 13.13 -2.45
N ILE A 122 0.57 12.20 -2.27
CA ILE A 122 0.81 11.50 -1.02
C ILE A 122 2.26 11.63 -0.59
N GLU A 123 2.54 11.44 0.69
CA GLU A 123 3.87 11.44 1.22
C GLU A 123 4.18 10.16 1.99
N PHE A 124 5.43 9.71 1.90
CA PHE A 124 5.98 8.67 2.76
C PHE A 124 7.04 9.28 3.66
N ASN A 125 6.90 9.05 4.96
CA ASN A 125 7.90 9.48 5.95
C ASN A 125 8.84 8.31 6.24
N ILE A 126 10.04 8.37 5.70
CA ILE A 126 11.02 7.29 5.75
C ILE A 126 12.08 7.65 6.78
N PRO A 127 12.19 6.94 7.92
CA PRO A 127 13.26 7.19 8.88
C PRO A 127 14.63 6.95 8.22
N SER A 128 15.40 8.01 8.05
CA SER A 128 16.72 7.95 7.42
C SER A 128 17.46 9.28 7.61
N ASP A 129 18.79 9.22 7.70
CA ASP A 129 19.71 10.38 7.71
C ASP A 129 20.37 10.62 6.38
N ARG A 130 20.00 9.89 5.35
CA ARG A 130 20.60 10.06 4.01
C ARG A 130 20.31 11.44 3.45
N ILE A 131 21.30 11.97 2.72
CA ILE A 131 21.23 13.19 1.92
C ILE A 131 21.88 12.93 0.56
N GLY A 132 21.53 13.77 -0.42
CA GLY A 132 22.09 13.65 -1.76
C GLY A 132 21.52 12.47 -2.54
N GLU A 133 22.29 11.96 -3.48
CA GLU A 133 21.85 10.86 -4.33
C GLU A 133 21.78 9.53 -3.58
N CYS A 134 20.68 8.81 -3.76
CA CYS A 134 20.51 7.46 -3.28
C CYS A 134 19.58 6.67 -4.19
N GLN A 135 19.61 5.35 -4.03
CA GLN A 135 18.69 4.46 -4.73
C GLN A 135 17.46 4.22 -3.88
N LEU A 136 16.30 4.54 -4.41
CA LEU A 136 15.01 4.23 -3.80
C LEU A 136 14.55 2.85 -4.27
N HIS A 137 14.23 1.98 -3.32
CA HIS A 137 13.55 0.71 -3.57
C HIS A 137 12.19 0.78 -2.90
N LEU A 138 11.13 0.73 -3.68
CA LEU A 138 9.74 0.84 -3.20
C LEU A 138 8.89 -0.28 -3.78
N ARG A 139 8.24 -1.03 -2.90
CA ARG A 139 7.11 -1.90 -3.25
C ARG A 139 5.87 -1.29 -2.66
N TYR A 140 4.81 -1.19 -3.43
CA TYR A 140 3.61 -0.51 -2.97
C TYR A 140 2.34 -1.23 -3.44
N LEU A 141 1.32 -1.14 -2.61
CA LEU A 141 0.00 -1.69 -2.88
C LEU A 141 -1.08 -0.73 -2.37
N LEU A 142 -2.29 -0.92 -2.85
CA LEU A 142 -3.45 -0.20 -2.33
C LEU A 142 -4.09 -0.98 -1.19
N ILE A 143 -4.56 -0.25 -0.17
CA ILE A 143 -5.46 -0.76 0.85
C ILE A 143 -6.80 -0.05 0.68
N ASP A 144 -7.86 -0.84 0.54
CA ASP A 144 -9.23 -0.32 0.54
C ASP A 144 -9.63 -0.02 1.98
N SER A 145 -9.84 1.25 2.31
CA SER A 145 -10.19 1.67 3.66
C SER A 145 -11.60 1.25 4.09
N THR A 146 -12.45 0.87 3.14
CA THR A 146 -13.81 0.39 3.42
C THR A 146 -13.82 -1.09 3.79
N SER A 147 -13.04 -1.92 3.10
CA SER A 147 -13.04 -3.38 3.29
C SER A 147 -11.82 -3.90 4.06
N GLY A 148 -10.73 -3.15 4.10
CA GLY A 148 -9.44 -3.59 4.63
C GLY A 148 -8.66 -4.49 3.68
N TYR A 149 -9.18 -4.79 2.50
CA TYR A 149 -8.50 -5.63 1.52
C TYR A 149 -7.33 -4.90 0.87
N ARG A 150 -6.33 -5.67 0.45
CA ARG A 150 -5.10 -5.17 -0.18
C ARG A 150 -5.00 -5.65 -1.61
N SER A 151 -4.53 -4.80 -2.49
CA SER A 151 -4.23 -5.16 -3.88
C SER A 151 -2.94 -5.97 -4.00
N CYS A 152 -2.67 -6.49 -5.20
CA CYS A 152 -1.33 -6.92 -5.57
C CYS A 152 -0.37 -5.72 -5.50
N HIS A 153 0.90 -6.01 -5.25
CA HIS A 153 1.91 -4.95 -5.15
C HIS A 153 2.56 -4.65 -6.50
N ARG A 154 3.09 -3.42 -6.61
CA ARG A 154 3.96 -2.99 -7.70
C ARG A 154 5.34 -2.62 -7.15
N LYS A 155 6.32 -2.55 -8.03
CA LYS A 155 7.71 -2.23 -7.67
C LYS A 155 8.17 -0.99 -8.40
N LEU A 156 8.97 -0.19 -7.70
CA LEU A 156 9.70 0.94 -8.26
C LEU A 156 11.12 0.92 -7.72
N SER A 157 12.10 1.01 -8.61
CA SER A 157 13.49 1.24 -8.23
C SER A 157 13.99 2.44 -9.02
N LYS A 158 14.46 3.47 -8.33
CA LYS A 158 14.81 4.74 -8.94
C LYS A 158 15.93 5.44 -8.19
N LEU A 159 16.84 6.07 -8.94
CA LEU A 159 17.79 6.99 -8.38
C LEU A 159 17.08 8.31 -8.03
N ILE A 160 17.22 8.77 -6.80
CA ILE A 160 16.63 10.03 -6.33
C ILE A 160 17.68 10.89 -5.66
N ALA A 161 17.42 12.19 -5.62
CA ALA A 161 18.22 13.15 -4.87
C ALA A 161 17.42 13.67 -3.68
N ILE A 162 17.98 13.50 -2.48
CA ILE A 162 17.38 14.01 -1.24
C ILE A 162 17.91 15.40 -0.97
N LEU A 163 17.02 16.37 -0.98
CA LEU A 163 17.33 17.79 -0.74
C LEU A 163 17.50 18.11 0.74
#